data_ac73eff8726d499426ca5def5f4230cb
#
_entry.id   ac73eff8726d499426ca5def5f4230cb
#
_cell.length_a   1.000
_cell.length_b   1.000
_cell.length_c   1.000
_cell.angle_alpha   90.00
_cell.angle_beta   90.00
_cell.angle_gamma   90.00
#
_symmetry.space_group_name_H-M   'P 1'
#
loop_
_entity.id
_entity.type
_entity.pdbx_description
1 polymer ?
#
loop_
_entity_poly.entity_id
_entity_poly.type
_entity_poly.pdbx_seq_one_letter_code
_entity_poly.pdbx_strand_id
1 'polypeptide(L)'
;MPTISELVAEHADENPDGLAFASEREKMTWADYERRSDALAGHLVAEGYGPGDRIAAQLPDGPDVHVAFVACEKAGLVAVGIGPRAGTQEVDHLMSRTGARTLLTDIAGLWGEPPPHERRLGPEDVFLLNSTSGTTGLPKVVVHDQARWFAFHELAVDAGELTNDDVCMSLVSAPFGFGIWTAHVTPAALGAPCVVLSRFDAATAVELIERHRVTVLAAVSTQFLMLLESPAFRPEALASLRVMFTGGEAVPERRAAEFEDRTGALVLQFYGSNETGALSRTTTKDDRPHRLRTAGRVIESMDVRLFGDGQPGCKGPLLSRGYLDDPAANAELFTDDGWMLTGDIVEIDGDGYLTVIGRASDFIIRGGKNVSAAQVEHEVGTHPAVALVAAVAAPDELFGERVCAYVVLRPGHDDLTLGELSDHLAERGVSKETWPEHLVVVDDLPRASGGKVAKGELRADIERRLAP
;
A
#
# COMPACT_ATOMS: atom_id res chain seq x y z
N MET A 1 22.95 -11.81 4.14
CA MET A 1 21.49 -11.86 3.98
C MET A 1 21.25 -12.42 2.59
N PRO A 2 20.48 -13.50 2.45
CA PRO A 2 20.13 -14.04 1.13
C PRO A 2 19.25 -13.04 0.36
N THR A 3 19.24 -13.16 -0.97
CA THR A 3 18.28 -12.43 -1.82
C THR A 3 17.01 -13.24 -2.00
N ILE A 4 15.97 -12.64 -2.59
CA ILE A 4 14.71 -13.35 -2.83
C ILE A 4 14.92 -14.50 -3.81
N SER A 5 15.75 -14.32 -4.83
CA SER A 5 16.06 -15.39 -5.79
C SER A 5 16.82 -16.56 -5.15
N GLU A 6 17.66 -16.30 -4.17
CA GLU A 6 18.34 -17.35 -3.40
C GLU A 6 17.38 -18.12 -2.49
N LEU A 7 16.44 -17.41 -1.82
CA LEU A 7 15.39 -18.04 -1.01
C LEU A 7 14.45 -18.91 -1.86
N VAL A 8 14.06 -18.43 -3.05
CA VAL A 8 13.23 -19.22 -3.96
C VAL A 8 13.93 -20.49 -4.39
N ALA A 9 15.24 -20.42 -4.70
CA ALA A 9 16.05 -21.61 -5.03
C ALA A 9 16.15 -22.57 -3.84
N GLU A 10 16.41 -22.05 -2.63
CA GLU A 10 16.48 -22.86 -1.39
C GLU A 10 15.15 -23.60 -1.14
N HIS A 11 14.01 -22.90 -1.21
CA HIS A 11 12.70 -23.53 -1.03
C HIS A 11 12.36 -24.52 -2.16
N ALA A 12 12.82 -24.27 -3.40
CA ALA A 12 12.65 -25.23 -4.49
C ALA A 12 13.44 -26.51 -4.27
N ASP A 13 14.62 -26.42 -3.62
CA ASP A 13 15.45 -27.58 -3.28
C ASP A 13 14.90 -28.33 -2.06
N GLU A 14 14.48 -27.62 -1.01
CA GLU A 14 14.04 -28.21 0.24
C GLU A 14 12.60 -28.73 0.21
N ASN A 15 11.70 -28.03 -0.48
CA ASN A 15 10.27 -28.33 -0.56
C ASN A 15 9.69 -28.05 -1.95
N PRO A 16 10.16 -28.78 -3.00
CA PRO A 16 9.81 -28.50 -4.41
C PRO A 16 8.31 -28.48 -4.70
N ASP A 17 7.54 -29.34 -4.05
CA ASP A 17 6.08 -29.47 -4.19
C ASP A 17 5.32 -28.51 -3.26
N GLY A 18 6.01 -27.81 -2.38
CA GLY A 18 5.42 -26.80 -1.50
C GLY A 18 4.80 -25.66 -2.28
N LEU A 19 3.67 -25.18 -1.80
CA LEU A 19 2.95 -24.07 -2.44
C LEU A 19 3.71 -22.75 -2.21
N ALA A 20 4.10 -22.08 -3.30
CA ALA A 20 4.64 -20.72 -3.27
C ALA A 20 3.50 -19.70 -3.45
N PHE A 21 2.68 -19.87 -4.49
CA PHE A 21 1.54 -19.00 -4.77
C PHE A 21 0.27 -19.77 -5.10
N ALA A 22 -0.86 -19.19 -4.71
CA ALA A 22 -2.19 -19.59 -5.17
C ALA A 22 -2.97 -18.36 -5.63
N SER A 23 -3.76 -18.51 -6.67
CA SER A 23 -4.70 -17.51 -7.16
C SER A 23 -6.04 -18.15 -7.48
N GLU A 24 -6.99 -17.34 -7.97
CA GLU A 24 -8.25 -17.86 -8.49
C GLU A 24 -8.08 -18.75 -9.73
N ARG A 25 -6.91 -18.71 -10.38
CA ARG A 25 -6.64 -19.36 -11.67
C ARG A 25 -5.65 -20.52 -11.58
N GLU A 26 -4.62 -20.38 -10.76
CA GLU A 26 -3.53 -21.34 -10.72
C GLU A 26 -2.93 -21.52 -9.32
N LYS A 27 -2.20 -22.60 -9.16
CA LYS A 27 -1.28 -22.84 -8.06
C LYS A 27 0.12 -22.96 -8.62
N MET A 28 1.10 -22.39 -7.97
CA MET A 28 2.51 -22.43 -8.33
C MET A 28 3.31 -22.98 -7.14
N THR A 29 4.05 -24.07 -7.36
CA THR A 29 4.96 -24.62 -6.35
C THR A 29 6.26 -23.85 -6.30
N TRP A 30 7.11 -24.09 -5.30
CA TRP A 30 8.45 -23.51 -5.25
C TRP A 30 9.30 -23.94 -6.44
N ALA A 31 9.24 -25.23 -6.83
CA ALA A 31 9.93 -25.70 -8.02
C ALA A 31 9.43 -25.02 -9.30
N ASP A 32 8.12 -24.77 -9.42
CA ASP A 32 7.57 -24.01 -10.55
C ASP A 32 8.04 -22.56 -10.55
N TYR A 33 8.12 -21.93 -9.38
CA TYR A 33 8.57 -20.54 -9.23
C TYR A 33 10.04 -20.41 -9.67
N GLU A 34 10.92 -21.29 -9.16
CA GLU A 34 12.34 -21.34 -9.54
C GLU A 34 12.49 -21.55 -11.04
N ARG A 35 11.87 -22.60 -11.59
CA ARG A 35 11.93 -22.96 -13.01
C ARG A 35 11.42 -21.83 -13.92
N ARG A 36 10.29 -21.21 -13.59
CA ARG A 36 9.68 -20.14 -14.40
C ARG A 36 10.53 -18.87 -14.38
N SER A 37 11.06 -18.51 -13.21
CA SER A 37 11.94 -17.34 -13.09
C SER A 37 13.29 -17.57 -13.78
N ASP A 38 13.86 -18.77 -13.74
CA ASP A 38 15.05 -19.13 -14.49
C ASP A 38 14.84 -19.04 -15.99
N ALA A 39 13.74 -19.59 -16.50
CA ALA A 39 13.40 -19.55 -17.91
C ALA A 39 13.22 -18.12 -18.43
N LEU A 40 12.54 -17.27 -17.69
CA LEU A 40 12.36 -15.86 -18.05
C LEU A 40 13.69 -15.09 -17.96
N ALA A 41 14.50 -15.34 -16.92
CA ALA A 41 15.82 -14.72 -16.79
C ALA A 41 16.73 -15.07 -17.98
N GLY A 42 16.74 -16.35 -18.36
CA GLY A 42 17.47 -16.83 -19.54
C GLY A 42 16.99 -16.20 -20.84
N HIS A 43 15.69 -16.07 -21.03
CA HIS A 43 15.10 -15.36 -22.18
C HIS A 43 15.59 -13.92 -22.26
N LEU A 44 15.50 -13.16 -21.17
CA LEU A 44 15.94 -11.76 -21.12
C LEU A 44 17.44 -11.64 -21.46
N VAL A 45 18.27 -12.53 -20.94
CA VAL A 45 19.71 -12.54 -21.28
C VAL A 45 19.95 -12.88 -22.78
N ALA A 46 19.20 -13.82 -23.33
CA ALA A 46 19.29 -14.18 -24.74
C ALA A 46 18.84 -13.04 -25.67
N GLU A 47 17.90 -12.21 -25.25
CA GLU A 47 17.47 -10.97 -25.95
C GLU A 47 18.54 -9.85 -25.87
N GLY A 48 19.65 -10.06 -25.17
CA GLY A 48 20.78 -9.14 -25.11
C GLY A 48 20.64 -8.06 -24.03
N TYR A 49 19.84 -8.28 -23.00
CA TYR A 49 19.82 -7.42 -21.82
C TYR A 49 21.05 -7.68 -20.93
N GLY A 50 21.71 -6.59 -20.52
CA GLY A 50 22.93 -6.62 -19.71
C GLY A 50 22.70 -6.17 -18.27
N PRO A 51 23.67 -6.43 -17.36
CA PRO A 51 23.56 -6.00 -15.97
C PRO A 51 23.22 -4.51 -15.83
N GLY A 52 22.21 -4.20 -14.98
CA GLY A 52 21.70 -2.85 -14.75
C GLY A 52 20.68 -2.36 -15.80
N ASP A 53 20.42 -3.08 -16.88
CA ASP A 53 19.31 -2.76 -17.78
C ASP A 53 17.98 -2.86 -17.03
N ARG A 54 17.02 -2.04 -17.41
CA ARG A 54 15.72 -1.92 -16.75
C ARG A 54 14.61 -2.56 -17.59
N ILE A 55 13.82 -3.42 -16.94
CA ILE A 55 12.72 -4.18 -17.56
C ILE A 55 11.44 -3.79 -16.84
N ALA A 56 10.50 -3.17 -17.55
CA ALA A 56 9.20 -2.84 -17.00
C ALA A 56 8.25 -4.04 -17.02
N ALA A 57 7.49 -4.21 -15.96
CA ALA A 57 6.48 -5.24 -15.82
C ALA A 57 5.14 -4.61 -15.45
N GLN A 58 4.17 -4.68 -16.38
CA GLN A 58 2.76 -4.35 -16.19
C GLN A 58 1.95 -5.64 -16.33
N LEU A 59 2.04 -6.48 -15.31
CA LEU A 59 1.37 -7.77 -15.27
C LEU A 59 0.17 -7.71 -14.31
N PRO A 60 -0.87 -8.53 -14.50
CA PRO A 60 -1.92 -8.71 -13.48
C PRO A 60 -1.33 -9.07 -12.13
N ASP A 61 -2.01 -8.70 -11.05
CA ASP A 61 -1.64 -9.13 -9.70
C ASP A 61 -1.84 -10.64 -9.59
N GLY A 62 -0.76 -11.40 -9.63
CA GLY A 62 -0.76 -12.86 -9.69
C GLY A 62 0.66 -13.40 -9.59
N PRO A 63 0.87 -14.71 -9.72
CA PRO A 63 2.20 -15.31 -9.63
C PRO A 63 3.21 -14.73 -10.64
N ASP A 64 2.76 -14.35 -11.85
CA ASP A 64 3.62 -13.92 -12.95
C ASP A 64 4.42 -12.64 -12.66
N VAL A 65 3.85 -11.68 -11.94
CA VAL A 65 4.59 -10.46 -11.58
C VAL A 65 5.76 -10.76 -10.64
N HIS A 66 5.59 -11.73 -9.74
CA HIS A 66 6.64 -12.19 -8.84
C HIS A 66 7.71 -12.98 -9.58
N VAL A 67 7.31 -13.81 -10.55
CA VAL A 67 8.24 -14.49 -11.48
C VAL A 67 9.08 -13.47 -12.24
N ALA A 68 8.49 -12.39 -12.74
CA ALA A 68 9.20 -11.36 -13.47
C ALA A 68 10.22 -10.61 -12.59
N PHE A 69 9.90 -10.32 -11.33
CA PHE A 69 10.83 -9.67 -10.41
C PHE A 69 12.03 -10.56 -10.07
N VAL A 70 11.81 -11.83 -9.75
CA VAL A 70 12.89 -12.80 -9.49
C VAL A 70 13.72 -13.05 -10.75
N ALA A 71 13.09 -13.12 -11.92
CA ALA A 71 13.81 -13.27 -13.18
C ALA A 71 14.74 -12.09 -13.49
N CYS A 72 14.29 -10.86 -13.24
CA CYS A 72 15.14 -9.67 -13.35
C CYS A 72 16.34 -9.76 -12.40
N GLU A 73 16.10 -10.12 -11.12
CA GLU A 73 17.16 -10.30 -10.14
C GLU A 73 18.21 -11.32 -10.58
N LYS A 74 17.77 -12.52 -11.01
CA LYS A 74 18.64 -13.60 -11.52
C LYS A 74 19.45 -13.18 -12.74
N ALA A 75 18.91 -12.34 -13.59
CA ALA A 75 19.57 -11.83 -14.80
C ALA A 75 20.46 -10.61 -14.55
N GLY A 76 20.50 -10.06 -13.31
CA GLY A 76 21.24 -8.84 -12.99
C GLY A 76 20.58 -7.58 -13.54
N LEU A 77 19.26 -7.60 -13.70
CA LEU A 77 18.44 -6.53 -14.26
C LEU A 77 17.63 -5.83 -13.16
N VAL A 78 17.24 -4.60 -13.42
CA VAL A 78 16.39 -3.83 -12.50
C VAL A 78 14.95 -3.93 -12.98
N ALA A 79 14.06 -4.45 -12.14
CA ALA A 79 12.63 -4.47 -12.42
C ALA A 79 12.03 -3.05 -12.29
N VAL A 80 11.14 -2.68 -13.21
CA VAL A 80 10.31 -1.49 -13.10
C VAL A 80 8.87 -1.95 -12.91
N GLY A 81 8.38 -1.85 -11.68
CA GLY A 81 7.03 -2.27 -11.34
C GLY A 81 6.00 -1.23 -11.76
N ILE A 82 5.11 -1.61 -12.67
CA ILE A 82 4.00 -0.77 -13.15
C ILE A 82 2.69 -1.40 -12.69
N GLY A 83 1.82 -0.59 -12.08
CA GLY A 83 0.52 -1.07 -11.63
C GLY A 83 -0.33 -1.64 -12.78
N PRO A 84 -1.05 -2.75 -12.58
CA PRO A 84 -1.80 -3.42 -13.66
C PRO A 84 -2.92 -2.56 -14.26
N ARG A 85 -3.31 -1.49 -13.55
CA ARG A 85 -4.34 -0.52 -13.98
C ARG A 85 -3.76 0.81 -14.46
N ALA A 86 -2.44 0.93 -14.56
CA ALA A 86 -1.80 2.13 -15.07
C ALA A 86 -2.24 2.39 -16.52
N GLY A 87 -2.69 3.61 -16.80
CA GLY A 87 -3.08 4.04 -18.14
C GLY A 87 -1.86 4.30 -19.02
N THR A 88 -2.09 4.41 -20.34
CA THR A 88 -1.00 4.61 -21.34
C THR A 88 -0.10 5.79 -20.99
N GLN A 89 -0.64 6.92 -20.54
CA GLN A 89 0.15 8.09 -20.17
C GLN A 89 1.10 7.82 -19.00
N GLU A 90 0.65 7.08 -18.00
CA GLU A 90 1.48 6.68 -16.84
C GLU A 90 2.56 5.69 -17.28
N VAL A 91 2.20 4.70 -18.11
CA VAL A 91 3.13 3.71 -18.66
C VAL A 91 4.22 4.40 -19.47
N ASP A 92 3.86 5.26 -20.42
CA ASP A 92 4.80 6.00 -21.26
C ASP A 92 5.73 6.88 -20.42
N HIS A 93 5.18 7.53 -19.39
CA HIS A 93 5.98 8.32 -18.45
C HIS A 93 6.99 7.45 -17.71
N LEU A 94 6.56 6.34 -17.12
CA LEU A 94 7.45 5.44 -16.37
C LEU A 94 8.51 4.80 -17.26
N MET A 95 8.16 4.36 -18.47
CA MET A 95 9.11 3.84 -19.45
C MET A 95 10.18 4.89 -19.79
N SER A 96 9.77 6.10 -20.11
CA SER A 96 10.68 7.21 -20.40
C SER A 96 11.54 7.61 -19.22
N ARG A 97 10.93 7.73 -18.04
CA ARG A 97 11.60 8.19 -16.81
C ARG A 97 12.63 7.21 -16.29
N THR A 98 12.32 5.91 -16.40
CA THR A 98 13.21 4.83 -15.97
C THR A 98 14.20 4.41 -17.07
N GLY A 99 13.97 4.75 -18.33
CA GLY A 99 14.73 4.24 -19.44
C GLY A 99 14.60 2.72 -19.59
N ALA A 100 13.46 2.14 -19.18
CA ALA A 100 13.20 0.71 -19.33
C ALA A 100 13.19 0.33 -20.82
N ARG A 101 13.92 -0.74 -21.16
CA ARG A 101 14.14 -1.14 -22.57
C ARG A 101 12.99 -1.96 -23.14
N THR A 102 12.19 -2.58 -22.29
CA THR A 102 11.00 -3.35 -22.71
C THR A 102 9.91 -3.28 -21.65
N LEU A 103 8.68 -3.57 -22.05
CA LEU A 103 7.50 -3.69 -21.20
C LEU A 103 6.96 -5.12 -21.31
N LEU A 104 7.01 -5.86 -20.21
CA LEU A 104 6.38 -7.17 -20.08
C LEU A 104 4.91 -6.99 -19.70
N THR A 105 4.01 -7.39 -20.57
CA THR A 105 2.55 -7.43 -20.32
C THR A 105 2.03 -8.87 -20.28
N ASP A 106 2.84 -9.84 -20.71
CA ASP A 106 2.65 -11.27 -20.63
C ASP A 106 4.02 -11.93 -20.60
N ILE A 107 4.17 -13.02 -19.87
CA ILE A 107 5.40 -13.81 -19.79
C ILE A 107 5.19 -15.25 -20.25
N ALA A 108 3.99 -15.60 -20.71
CA ALA A 108 3.70 -16.93 -21.21
C ALA A 108 4.56 -17.28 -22.44
N GLY A 109 5.20 -18.45 -22.40
CA GLY A 109 6.06 -18.93 -23.50
C GLY A 109 7.41 -18.25 -23.63
N LEU A 110 7.77 -17.29 -22.79
CA LEU A 110 9.12 -16.76 -22.71
C LEU A 110 10.03 -17.77 -22.02
N TRP A 111 11.06 -18.22 -22.73
CA TRP A 111 11.94 -19.26 -22.25
C TRP A 111 13.38 -19.06 -22.71
N GLY A 112 14.34 -19.41 -21.85
CA GLY A 112 15.78 -19.41 -22.14
C GLY A 112 16.52 -20.27 -21.11
N GLU A 113 17.80 -20.54 -21.38
CA GLU A 113 18.67 -21.25 -20.45
C GLU A 113 18.99 -20.32 -19.23
N PRO A 114 18.99 -20.85 -18.01
CA PRO A 114 19.29 -20.05 -16.82
C PRO A 114 20.61 -19.29 -16.94
N PRO A 115 20.66 -18.00 -16.56
CA PRO A 115 21.90 -17.25 -16.60
C PRO A 115 22.89 -17.73 -15.52
N PRO A 116 24.21 -17.44 -15.68
CA PRO A 116 25.20 -17.72 -14.65
C PRO A 116 24.85 -17.03 -13.32
N HIS A 117 25.11 -17.71 -12.21
CA HIS A 117 24.79 -17.22 -10.85
C HIS A 117 25.44 -15.86 -10.55
N GLU A 118 26.64 -15.61 -11.08
CA GLU A 118 27.40 -14.36 -10.90
C GLU A 118 26.70 -13.12 -11.47
N ARG A 119 25.64 -13.30 -12.27
CA ARG A 119 24.80 -12.20 -12.77
C ARG A 119 23.77 -11.72 -11.74
N ARG A 120 23.44 -12.53 -10.75
CA ARG A 120 22.39 -12.20 -9.77
C ARG A 120 22.72 -10.90 -9.02
N LEU A 121 21.65 -10.12 -8.73
CA LEU A 121 21.79 -8.95 -7.89
C LEU A 121 22.03 -9.39 -6.44
N GLY A 122 22.85 -8.61 -5.73
CA GLY A 122 23.00 -8.75 -4.28
C GLY A 122 21.92 -7.98 -3.51
N PRO A 123 21.84 -8.17 -2.19
CA PRO A 123 20.79 -7.54 -1.36
C PRO A 123 20.88 -6.00 -1.34
N GLU A 124 22.06 -5.43 -1.54
CA GLU A 124 22.31 -3.99 -1.58
C GLU A 124 22.17 -3.41 -3.00
N ASP A 125 21.98 -4.22 -4.03
CA ASP A 125 21.81 -3.71 -5.38
C ASP A 125 20.40 -3.15 -5.58
N VAL A 126 20.26 -2.20 -6.51
CA VAL A 126 18.95 -1.73 -6.93
C VAL A 126 18.25 -2.87 -7.68
N PHE A 127 17.17 -3.38 -7.14
CA PHE A 127 16.42 -4.48 -7.75
C PHE A 127 15.09 -4.04 -8.32
N LEU A 128 14.49 -2.97 -7.75
CA LEU A 128 13.15 -2.50 -8.12
C LEU A 128 13.09 -0.98 -8.21
N LEU A 129 12.44 -0.51 -9.24
CA LEU A 129 11.93 0.85 -9.38
C LEU A 129 10.41 0.78 -9.39
N ASN A 130 9.74 1.57 -8.58
CA ASN A 130 8.28 1.67 -8.62
C ASN A 130 7.79 3.11 -8.52
N SER A 131 6.51 3.33 -8.81
CA SER A 131 5.93 4.65 -8.79
C SER A 131 5.30 4.98 -7.43
N THR A 132 5.29 6.28 -7.11
CA THR A 132 4.45 6.79 -6.02
C THR A 132 3.04 7.05 -6.53
N SER A 133 2.04 6.94 -5.67
CA SER A 133 0.68 7.39 -5.96
C SER A 133 0.57 8.93 -5.86
N GLY A 134 1.29 9.66 -6.70
CA GLY A 134 1.33 11.12 -6.65
C GLY A 134 -0.07 11.76 -6.71
N THR A 135 -0.35 12.69 -5.79
CA THR A 135 -1.64 13.40 -5.72
C THR A 135 -1.70 14.62 -6.66
N THR A 136 -0.59 15.03 -7.27
CA THR A 136 -0.45 16.32 -7.96
C THR A 136 0.27 16.26 -9.32
N GLY A 137 0.27 15.11 -10.00
CA GLY A 137 0.94 14.99 -11.31
C GLY A 137 1.34 13.57 -11.69
N LEU A 138 2.23 13.44 -12.67
CA LEU A 138 2.80 12.13 -13.03
C LEU A 138 3.63 11.58 -11.88
N PRO A 139 3.58 10.26 -11.64
CA PRO A 139 4.21 9.64 -10.46
C PRO A 139 5.73 9.78 -10.48
N LYS A 140 6.33 10.03 -9.32
CA LYS A 140 7.77 9.95 -9.12
C LYS A 140 8.21 8.49 -9.03
N VAL A 141 9.46 8.20 -9.40
CA VAL A 141 10.02 6.85 -9.38
C VAL A 141 10.91 6.67 -8.15
N VAL A 142 10.57 5.73 -7.28
CA VAL A 142 11.34 5.40 -6.07
C VAL A 142 12.31 4.27 -6.34
N VAL A 143 13.52 4.37 -5.78
CA VAL A 143 14.62 3.41 -5.95
C VAL A 143 14.73 2.50 -4.74
N HIS A 144 14.68 1.18 -4.95
CA HIS A 144 14.68 0.18 -3.89
C HIS A 144 15.82 -0.84 -4.04
N ASP A 145 16.40 -1.20 -2.89
CA ASP A 145 17.19 -2.43 -2.69
C ASP A 145 16.41 -3.45 -1.86
N GLN A 146 16.89 -4.70 -1.81
CA GLN A 146 16.22 -5.75 -1.05
C GLN A 146 16.48 -5.64 0.46
N ALA A 147 17.64 -5.11 0.87
CA ALA A 147 18.04 -5.05 2.26
C ALA A 147 17.00 -4.32 3.12
N ARG A 148 16.46 -3.20 2.64
CA ARG A 148 15.39 -2.47 3.33
C ARG A 148 14.11 -3.30 3.53
N TRP A 149 13.75 -4.13 2.54
CA TRP A 149 12.53 -4.94 2.59
C TRP A 149 12.68 -6.14 3.51
N PHE A 150 13.89 -6.69 3.63
CA PHE A 150 14.18 -7.69 4.65
C PHE A 150 14.12 -7.12 6.06
N ALA A 151 14.65 -5.90 6.27
CA ALA A 151 14.46 -5.20 7.55
C ALA A 151 12.96 -4.96 7.85
N PHE A 152 12.18 -4.65 6.83
CA PHE A 152 10.73 -4.52 6.97
C PHE A 152 10.05 -5.86 7.29
N HIS A 153 10.50 -6.95 6.66
CA HIS A 153 10.03 -8.30 6.93
C HIS A 153 10.21 -8.69 8.40
N GLU A 154 11.39 -8.45 8.98
CA GLU A 154 11.66 -8.71 10.40
C GLU A 154 10.67 -7.99 11.32
N LEU A 155 10.33 -6.74 10.99
CA LEU A 155 9.32 -5.98 11.72
C LEU A 155 7.93 -6.60 11.61
N ALA A 156 7.58 -7.14 10.44
CA ALA A 156 6.30 -7.82 10.25
C ALA A 156 6.22 -9.13 11.03
N VAL A 157 7.31 -9.90 11.01
CA VAL A 157 7.43 -11.15 11.79
C VAL A 157 7.19 -10.88 13.27
N ASP A 158 7.89 -9.89 13.86
CA ASP A 158 7.68 -9.55 15.26
C ASP A 158 6.28 -8.98 15.52
N ALA A 159 5.76 -8.12 14.64
CA ALA A 159 4.45 -7.50 14.82
C ALA A 159 3.31 -8.51 14.83
N GLY A 160 3.32 -9.44 13.91
CA GLY A 160 2.26 -10.44 13.70
C GLY A 160 2.59 -11.82 14.26
N GLU A 161 3.77 -12.01 14.86
CA GLU A 161 4.29 -13.33 15.29
C GLU A 161 4.21 -14.34 14.15
N LEU A 162 4.74 -13.92 12.94
CA LEU A 162 4.62 -14.71 11.73
C LEU A 162 5.57 -15.91 11.74
N THR A 163 5.13 -17.00 11.13
CA THR A 163 5.90 -18.23 10.96
C THR A 163 5.72 -18.83 9.55
N ASN A 164 6.47 -19.86 9.22
CA ASN A 164 6.30 -20.61 7.97
C ASN A 164 5.01 -21.46 7.91
N ASP A 165 4.31 -21.62 9.03
CA ASP A 165 2.98 -22.27 9.07
C ASP A 165 1.86 -21.33 8.64
N ASP A 166 2.14 -20.04 8.47
CA ASP A 166 1.17 -19.06 8.02
C ASP A 166 0.85 -19.21 6.53
N VAL A 167 -0.36 -18.83 6.18
CA VAL A 167 -0.79 -18.63 4.79
C VAL A 167 -1.06 -17.15 4.61
N CYS A 168 -0.20 -16.50 3.83
CA CYS A 168 -0.31 -15.06 3.54
C CYS A 168 -1.33 -14.81 2.42
N MET A 169 -2.01 -13.68 2.49
CA MET A 169 -2.79 -13.14 1.37
C MET A 169 -2.59 -11.63 1.26
N SER A 170 -2.21 -11.16 0.08
CA SER A 170 -2.14 -9.74 -0.20
C SER A 170 -3.24 -9.34 -1.19
N LEU A 171 -4.06 -8.37 -0.80
CA LEU A 171 -5.03 -7.72 -1.68
C LEU A 171 -4.44 -6.49 -2.36
N VAL A 172 -3.23 -6.09 -1.96
CA VAL A 172 -2.55 -4.91 -2.48
C VAL A 172 -1.68 -5.31 -3.67
N SER A 173 -1.72 -4.48 -4.71
CA SER A 173 -0.98 -4.72 -5.95
C SER A 173 0.53 -4.84 -5.72
N ALA A 174 1.11 -5.90 -6.26
CA ALA A 174 2.52 -6.29 -6.06
C ALA A 174 3.56 -5.22 -6.41
N PRO A 175 3.42 -4.37 -7.44
CA PRO A 175 4.42 -3.35 -7.76
C PRO A 175 4.57 -2.24 -6.73
N PHE A 176 3.59 -2.03 -5.84
CA PHE A 176 3.63 -0.98 -4.83
C PHE A 176 4.25 -1.47 -3.52
N GLY A 177 4.83 -0.54 -2.73
CA GLY A 177 5.61 -0.89 -1.55
C GLY A 177 4.92 -1.85 -0.58
N PHE A 178 3.62 -1.63 -0.31
CA PHE A 178 2.86 -2.54 0.57
C PHE A 178 2.68 -3.93 -0.06
N GLY A 179 2.43 -4.02 -1.37
CA GLY A 179 2.32 -5.29 -2.08
C GLY A 179 3.66 -6.03 -2.18
N ILE A 180 4.77 -5.31 -2.46
CA ILE A 180 6.12 -5.88 -2.45
C ILE A 180 6.39 -6.55 -1.11
N TRP A 181 6.16 -5.85 -0.02
CA TRP A 181 6.40 -6.38 1.29
C TRP A 181 5.55 -7.62 1.58
N THR A 182 4.22 -7.55 1.38
CA THR A 182 3.27 -8.55 1.86
C THR A 182 3.08 -9.75 0.93
N ALA A 183 3.37 -9.60 -0.37
CA ALA A 183 3.21 -10.68 -1.34
C ALA A 183 4.53 -11.21 -1.91
N HIS A 184 5.59 -10.39 -1.97
CA HIS A 184 6.84 -10.79 -2.60
C HIS A 184 7.93 -11.14 -1.58
N VAL A 185 8.19 -10.27 -0.60
CA VAL A 185 9.32 -10.43 0.31
C VAL A 185 8.97 -11.34 1.49
N THR A 186 7.93 -10.99 2.27
CA THR A 186 7.63 -11.72 3.52
C THR A 186 7.27 -13.18 3.31
N PRO A 187 6.42 -13.57 2.33
CA PRO A 187 6.16 -14.99 2.07
C PRO A 187 7.41 -15.77 1.64
N ALA A 188 8.24 -15.19 0.75
CA ALA A 188 9.49 -15.81 0.33
C ALA A 188 10.48 -15.97 1.49
N ALA A 189 10.62 -14.95 2.35
CA ALA A 189 11.51 -15.01 3.51
C ALA A 189 11.06 -16.03 4.58
N LEU A 190 9.75 -16.28 4.69
CA LEU A 190 9.19 -17.30 5.59
C LEU A 190 9.17 -18.71 5.01
N GLY A 191 9.27 -18.87 3.68
CA GLY A 191 8.92 -20.12 3.02
C GLY A 191 7.42 -20.44 3.09
N ALA A 192 6.59 -19.42 3.27
CA ALA A 192 5.14 -19.53 3.43
C ALA A 192 4.40 -19.30 2.11
N PRO A 193 3.26 -19.98 1.86
CA PRO A 193 2.46 -19.71 0.67
C PRO A 193 1.81 -18.32 0.70
N CYS A 194 1.70 -17.70 -0.47
CA CYS A 194 0.99 -16.46 -0.67
C CYS A 194 -0.22 -16.62 -1.61
N VAL A 195 -1.37 -16.19 -1.17
CA VAL A 195 -2.59 -16.13 -1.99
C VAL A 195 -2.71 -14.72 -2.57
N VAL A 196 -2.90 -14.64 -3.88
CA VAL A 196 -3.00 -13.39 -4.63
C VAL A 196 -4.23 -13.40 -5.55
N LEU A 197 -4.72 -12.22 -5.90
CA LEU A 197 -5.82 -12.08 -6.87
C LEU A 197 -5.34 -11.30 -8.08
N SER A 198 -5.68 -11.75 -9.28
CA SER A 198 -5.36 -11.02 -10.51
C SER A 198 -6.05 -9.64 -10.59
N ARG A 199 -7.16 -9.50 -9.89
CA ARG A 199 -7.88 -8.26 -9.68
C ARG A 199 -8.66 -8.36 -8.37
N PHE A 200 -8.61 -7.32 -7.55
CA PHE A 200 -9.38 -7.28 -6.31
C PHE A 200 -10.90 -7.38 -6.59
N ASP A 201 -11.53 -8.38 -5.99
CA ASP A 201 -12.96 -8.59 -5.87
C ASP A 201 -13.23 -9.15 -4.48
N ALA A 202 -14.13 -8.51 -3.72
CA ALA A 202 -14.34 -8.85 -2.33
C ALA A 202 -14.96 -10.25 -2.13
N ALA A 203 -15.84 -10.69 -3.01
CA ALA A 203 -16.45 -12.02 -2.92
C ALA A 203 -15.41 -13.12 -3.20
N THR A 204 -14.62 -12.95 -4.25
CA THR A 204 -13.51 -13.86 -4.60
C THR A 204 -12.47 -13.91 -3.48
N ALA A 205 -12.15 -12.75 -2.85
CA ALA A 205 -11.22 -12.70 -1.73
C ALA A 205 -11.73 -13.55 -0.55
N VAL A 206 -13.00 -13.42 -0.17
CA VAL A 206 -13.62 -14.26 0.89
C VAL A 206 -13.54 -15.75 0.55
N GLU A 207 -13.84 -16.13 -0.69
CA GLU A 207 -13.74 -17.53 -1.13
C GLU A 207 -12.31 -18.08 -1.05
N LEU A 208 -11.32 -17.28 -1.43
CA LEU A 208 -9.91 -17.70 -1.39
C LEU A 208 -9.40 -17.77 0.05
N ILE A 209 -9.79 -16.85 0.94
CA ILE A 209 -9.46 -16.91 2.37
C ILE A 209 -9.95 -18.22 2.96
N GLU A 210 -11.21 -18.58 2.72
CA GLU A 210 -11.78 -19.84 3.21
C GLU A 210 -11.07 -21.06 2.60
N ARG A 211 -10.95 -21.09 1.27
CA ARG A 211 -10.36 -22.21 0.51
C ARG A 211 -8.94 -22.54 0.92
N HIS A 212 -8.13 -21.51 1.10
CA HIS A 212 -6.70 -21.64 1.41
C HIS A 212 -6.40 -21.51 2.92
N ARG A 213 -7.43 -21.28 3.75
CA ARG A 213 -7.29 -21.07 5.21
C ARG A 213 -6.26 -19.99 5.53
N VAL A 214 -6.38 -18.84 4.84
CA VAL A 214 -5.47 -17.71 5.03
C VAL A 214 -5.43 -17.30 6.50
N THR A 215 -4.22 -17.09 7.02
CA THR A 215 -3.99 -16.71 8.42
C THR A 215 -3.55 -15.25 8.57
N VAL A 216 -2.87 -14.72 7.53
CA VAL A 216 -2.32 -13.36 7.49
C VAL A 216 -2.87 -12.64 6.27
N LEU A 217 -3.67 -11.60 6.49
CA LEU A 217 -4.24 -10.78 5.43
C LEU A 217 -3.48 -9.44 5.35
N ALA A 218 -3.20 -8.96 4.14
CA ALA A 218 -2.75 -7.60 3.89
C ALA A 218 -3.78 -6.85 3.03
N ALA A 219 -4.33 -5.77 3.56
CA ALA A 219 -5.37 -4.99 2.92
C ALA A 219 -5.28 -3.51 3.31
N VAL A 220 -5.47 -2.60 2.37
CA VAL A 220 -5.70 -1.19 2.69
C VAL A 220 -7.13 -0.99 3.23
N SER A 221 -7.39 0.14 3.90
CA SER A 221 -8.68 0.40 4.57
C SER A 221 -9.87 0.17 3.65
N THR A 222 -9.80 0.68 2.43
CA THR A 222 -10.87 0.51 1.44
C THR A 222 -11.17 -0.95 1.13
N GLN A 223 -10.15 -1.81 1.04
CA GLN A 223 -10.33 -3.22 0.69
C GLN A 223 -11.00 -4.00 1.82
N PHE A 224 -10.56 -3.84 3.07
CA PHE A 224 -11.20 -4.55 4.17
C PHE A 224 -12.62 -4.02 4.45
N LEU A 225 -12.89 -2.73 4.18
CA LEU A 225 -14.25 -2.21 4.22
C LEU A 225 -15.15 -2.88 3.16
N MET A 226 -14.64 -3.05 1.94
CA MET A 226 -15.36 -3.77 0.89
C MET A 226 -15.56 -5.25 1.24
N LEU A 227 -14.62 -5.89 1.94
CA LEU A 227 -14.82 -7.25 2.47
C LEU A 227 -15.99 -7.27 3.47
N LEU A 228 -16.02 -6.34 4.44
CA LEU A 228 -17.09 -6.24 5.45
C LEU A 228 -18.49 -6.04 4.85
N GLU A 229 -18.59 -5.29 3.75
CA GLU A 229 -19.83 -5.00 3.05
C GLU A 229 -20.19 -6.06 1.98
N SER A 230 -19.30 -6.99 1.70
CA SER A 230 -19.55 -8.03 0.69
C SER A 230 -20.70 -8.94 1.10
N PRO A 231 -21.67 -9.24 0.21
CA PRO A 231 -22.68 -10.27 0.46
C PRO A 231 -22.10 -11.67 0.72
N ALA A 232 -20.86 -11.92 0.27
CA ALA A 232 -20.16 -13.17 0.52
C ALA A 232 -19.52 -13.23 1.91
N PHE A 233 -19.46 -12.12 2.64
CA PHE A 233 -18.85 -12.08 3.96
C PHE A 233 -19.64 -12.94 4.94
N ARG A 234 -18.97 -13.91 5.52
CA ARG A 234 -19.45 -14.70 6.65
C ARG A 234 -18.29 -14.96 7.61
N PRO A 235 -18.51 -14.81 8.92
CA PRO A 235 -17.43 -14.97 9.91
C PRO A 235 -16.69 -16.30 9.79
N GLU A 236 -17.40 -17.36 9.46
CA GLU A 236 -16.85 -18.71 9.34
C GLU A 236 -15.84 -18.83 8.20
N ALA A 237 -16.04 -18.11 7.10
CA ALA A 237 -15.11 -18.10 5.97
C ALA A 237 -13.78 -17.41 6.31
N LEU A 238 -13.79 -16.46 7.25
CA LEU A 238 -12.61 -15.72 7.69
C LEU A 238 -12.05 -16.23 9.02
N ALA A 239 -12.58 -17.31 9.59
CA ALA A 239 -12.21 -17.81 10.91
C ALA A 239 -10.74 -18.29 11.02
N SER A 240 -10.06 -18.50 9.91
CA SER A 240 -8.62 -18.82 9.91
C SER A 240 -7.72 -17.59 10.07
N LEU A 241 -8.24 -16.38 9.81
CA LEU A 241 -7.47 -15.16 9.96
C LEU A 241 -7.09 -14.93 11.41
N ARG A 242 -5.83 -14.60 11.66
CA ARG A 242 -5.32 -14.24 12.99
C ARG A 242 -4.82 -12.80 13.05
N VAL A 243 -4.27 -12.28 11.95
CA VAL A 243 -3.85 -10.89 11.83
C VAL A 243 -4.20 -10.32 10.46
N MET A 244 -4.49 -9.03 10.43
CA MET A 244 -4.59 -8.25 9.21
C MET A 244 -3.64 -7.05 9.30
N PHE A 245 -2.67 -6.99 8.39
CA PHE A 245 -1.84 -5.80 8.19
C PHE A 245 -2.57 -4.77 7.36
N THR A 246 -2.56 -3.53 7.81
CA THR A 246 -3.11 -2.39 7.09
C THR A 246 -2.23 -1.17 7.24
N GLY A 247 -2.38 -0.21 6.33
CA GLY A 247 -1.62 1.04 6.34
C GLY A 247 -1.69 1.79 5.02
N GLY A 248 -0.93 2.89 4.93
CA GLY A 248 -0.85 3.72 3.74
C GLY A 248 -2.00 4.70 3.56
N GLU A 249 -3.05 4.62 4.38
CA GLU A 249 -4.18 5.54 4.48
C GLU A 249 -4.74 5.52 5.91
N ALA A 250 -5.61 6.47 6.24
CA ALA A 250 -6.26 6.49 7.56
C ALA A 250 -7.11 5.24 7.77
N VAL A 251 -7.00 4.64 8.96
CA VAL A 251 -7.75 3.44 9.33
C VAL A 251 -8.96 3.84 10.17
N PRO A 252 -10.19 3.64 9.70
CA PRO A 252 -11.39 4.02 10.46
C PRO A 252 -11.56 3.13 11.69
N GLU A 253 -11.35 3.68 12.91
CA GLU A 253 -11.39 2.95 14.19
C GLU A 253 -12.59 2.01 14.30
N ARG A 254 -13.81 2.56 14.11
CA ARG A 254 -15.06 1.78 14.25
C ARG A 254 -15.10 0.58 13.30
N ARG A 255 -14.63 0.75 12.08
CA ARG A 255 -14.66 -0.30 11.06
C ARG A 255 -13.58 -1.34 11.28
N ALA A 256 -12.40 -0.91 11.73
CA ALA A 256 -11.34 -1.82 12.15
C ALA A 256 -11.79 -2.65 13.38
N ALA A 257 -12.47 -2.02 14.34
CA ALA A 257 -13.07 -2.71 15.47
C ALA A 257 -14.13 -3.73 15.02
N GLU A 258 -15.01 -3.37 14.07
CA GLU A 258 -16.00 -4.27 13.49
C GLU A 258 -15.33 -5.47 12.79
N PHE A 259 -14.23 -5.24 12.08
CA PHE A 259 -13.46 -6.32 11.44
C PHE A 259 -12.92 -7.28 12.48
N GLU A 260 -12.28 -6.79 13.55
CA GLU A 260 -11.81 -7.64 14.66
C GLU A 260 -12.97 -8.43 15.30
N ASP A 261 -14.08 -7.76 15.60
CA ASP A 261 -15.24 -8.39 16.27
C ASP A 261 -15.88 -9.49 15.43
N ARG A 262 -15.89 -9.34 14.11
CA ARG A 262 -16.53 -10.28 13.18
C ARG A 262 -15.62 -11.42 12.74
N THR A 263 -14.29 -11.23 12.73
CA THR A 263 -13.33 -12.23 12.23
C THR A 263 -12.49 -12.88 13.32
N GLY A 264 -12.30 -12.19 14.44
CA GLY A 264 -11.35 -12.57 15.48
C GLY A 264 -9.89 -12.20 15.15
N ALA A 265 -9.60 -11.71 13.95
CA ALA A 265 -8.26 -11.31 13.53
C ALA A 265 -7.89 -9.93 14.11
N LEU A 266 -6.65 -9.78 14.59
CA LEU A 266 -6.15 -8.49 15.06
C LEU A 266 -5.78 -7.58 13.89
N VAL A 267 -6.23 -6.33 13.93
CA VAL A 267 -5.84 -5.31 12.94
C VAL A 267 -4.53 -4.67 13.40
N LEU A 268 -3.50 -4.83 12.60
CA LEU A 268 -2.16 -4.30 12.86
C LEU A 268 -1.83 -3.21 11.83
N GLN A 269 -1.46 -2.04 12.32
CA GLN A 269 -1.18 -0.88 11.48
C GLN A 269 0.33 -0.70 11.27
N PHE A 270 0.71 -0.31 10.05
CA PHE A 270 2.04 0.15 9.70
C PHE A 270 1.93 1.55 9.08
N TYR A 271 2.58 2.51 9.70
CA TYR A 271 2.63 3.88 9.17
C TYR A 271 3.98 4.16 8.52
N GLY A 272 3.91 4.71 7.34
CA GLY A 272 5.05 5.14 6.55
C GLY A 272 4.67 5.31 5.08
N SER A 273 5.65 5.39 4.22
CA SER A 273 5.46 5.59 2.78
C SER A 273 6.34 4.65 1.96
N ASN A 274 6.16 4.69 0.64
CA ASN A 274 7.03 3.97 -0.28
C ASN A 274 8.49 4.44 -0.15
N GLU A 275 8.70 5.70 0.18
CA GLU A 275 10.01 6.34 0.38
C GLU A 275 10.61 5.98 1.74
N THR A 276 9.85 6.16 2.81
CA THR A 276 10.36 6.03 4.19
C THR A 276 10.38 4.59 4.71
N GLY A 277 9.64 3.68 4.08
CA GLY A 277 9.32 2.41 4.73
C GLY A 277 8.39 2.66 5.93
N ALA A 278 8.44 1.81 6.95
CA ALA A 278 7.66 1.98 8.17
C ALA A 278 8.40 2.88 9.19
N LEU A 279 7.67 3.82 9.80
CA LEU A 279 8.15 4.64 10.93
C LEU A 279 7.58 4.17 12.25
N SER A 280 6.33 3.68 12.23
CA SER A 280 5.68 3.13 13.40
C SER A 280 4.82 1.93 13.02
N ARG A 281 4.54 1.09 14.01
CA ARG A 281 3.69 -0.09 13.84
C ARG A 281 2.97 -0.44 15.14
N THR A 282 1.84 -1.13 15.00
CA THR A 282 1.22 -1.86 16.10
C THR A 282 1.59 -3.34 16.01
N THR A 283 1.48 -4.04 17.12
CA THR A 283 1.82 -5.46 17.28
C THR A 283 0.68 -6.24 17.94
N THR A 284 0.75 -7.55 17.92
CA THR A 284 -0.18 -8.44 18.67
C THR A 284 -0.14 -8.20 20.17
N LYS A 285 0.94 -7.59 20.69
CA LYS A 285 1.16 -7.31 22.13
C LYS A 285 0.51 -6.00 22.58
N ASP A 286 0.16 -5.11 21.64
CA ASP A 286 -0.52 -3.86 21.96
C ASP A 286 -1.98 -4.12 22.31
N ASP A 287 -2.53 -3.33 23.23
CA ASP A 287 -3.95 -3.39 23.52
C ASP A 287 -4.80 -2.85 22.35
N ARG A 288 -6.08 -3.17 22.35
CA ARG A 288 -7.00 -2.81 21.27
C ARG A 288 -7.10 -1.29 21.03
N PRO A 289 -7.16 -0.43 22.07
CA PRO A 289 -7.15 1.02 21.86
C PRO A 289 -5.92 1.51 21.09
N HIS A 290 -4.73 1.07 21.44
CA HIS A 290 -3.50 1.46 20.73
C HIS A 290 -3.50 0.93 19.28
N ARG A 291 -3.90 -0.34 19.05
CA ARG A 291 -3.98 -0.90 17.70
C ARG A 291 -4.95 -0.15 16.77
N LEU A 292 -6.08 0.33 17.30
CA LEU A 292 -7.14 0.89 16.47
C LEU A 292 -7.15 2.41 16.38
N ARG A 293 -6.54 3.13 17.35
CA ARG A 293 -6.59 4.60 17.44
C ARG A 293 -5.28 5.27 17.09
N THR A 294 -4.18 4.53 17.06
CA THR A 294 -2.86 5.08 16.74
C THR A 294 -2.28 4.40 15.50
N ALA A 295 -1.27 5.00 14.91
CA ALA A 295 -0.48 4.37 13.86
C ALA A 295 0.63 3.46 14.43
N GLY A 296 0.59 3.18 15.73
CA GLY A 296 1.51 2.33 16.45
C GLY A 296 2.70 3.05 17.06
N ARG A 297 3.55 2.28 17.71
CA ARG A 297 4.76 2.79 18.36
C ARG A 297 5.86 3.02 17.32
N VAL A 298 6.61 4.10 17.51
CA VAL A 298 7.81 4.39 16.70
C VAL A 298 8.77 3.19 16.75
N ILE A 299 9.28 2.81 15.58
CA ILE A 299 10.15 1.65 15.39
C ILE A 299 11.55 1.94 15.94
N GLU A 300 12.08 1.07 16.78
CA GLU A 300 13.37 1.27 17.47
C GLU A 300 14.57 1.36 16.52
N SER A 301 14.52 0.70 15.35
CA SER A 301 15.58 0.75 14.34
C SER A 301 15.54 2.02 13.48
N MET A 302 14.55 2.89 13.69
CA MET A 302 14.39 4.15 12.97
C MET A 302 14.59 5.33 13.91
N ASP A 303 15.48 6.23 13.54
CA ASP A 303 15.54 7.54 14.17
C ASP A 303 14.39 8.40 13.62
N VAL A 304 13.52 8.89 14.49
CA VAL A 304 12.40 9.78 14.13
C VAL A 304 12.51 11.08 14.89
N ARG A 305 12.44 12.21 14.18
CA ARG A 305 12.48 13.57 14.74
C ARG A 305 11.36 14.40 14.12
N LEU A 306 10.66 15.18 14.94
CA LEU A 306 9.65 16.12 14.46
C LEU A 306 10.28 17.45 14.06
N PHE A 307 9.90 17.96 12.90
CA PHE A 307 10.30 19.23 12.32
C PHE A 307 9.10 20.18 12.24
N GLY A 308 9.33 21.47 12.41
CA GLY A 308 8.28 22.49 12.32
C GLY A 308 7.05 22.16 13.16
N ASP A 309 5.90 22.13 12.52
CA ASP A 309 4.59 21.90 13.15
C ASP A 309 4.25 20.40 13.35
N GLY A 310 5.25 19.53 13.46
CA GLY A 310 5.04 18.11 13.73
C GLY A 310 5.26 17.19 12.52
N GLN A 311 5.99 17.63 11.49
CA GLN A 311 6.36 16.76 10.37
C GLN A 311 7.46 15.79 10.78
N PRO A 312 7.27 14.45 10.68
CA PRO A 312 8.34 13.50 10.93
C PRO A 312 9.42 13.57 9.86
N GLY A 313 10.67 13.68 10.30
CA GLY A 313 11.84 13.30 9.54
C GLY A 313 12.41 12.01 10.11
N CYS A 314 12.93 11.13 9.25
CA CYS A 314 13.42 9.83 9.66
C CYS A 314 14.77 9.48 9.03
N LYS A 315 15.54 8.64 9.74
CA LYS A 315 16.76 7.97 9.28
C LYS A 315 16.68 6.51 9.72
N GLY A 316 17.28 5.61 8.95
CA GLY A 316 17.34 4.20 9.33
C GLY A 316 17.33 3.24 8.14
N PRO A 317 17.33 1.94 8.43
CA PRO A 317 17.52 0.89 7.41
C PRO A 317 16.31 0.70 6.48
N LEU A 318 15.16 1.28 6.80
CA LEU A 318 13.92 1.11 6.01
C LEU A 318 13.76 2.13 4.88
N LEU A 319 14.65 3.14 4.80
CA LEU A 319 14.54 4.19 3.80
C LEU A 319 14.83 3.68 2.39
N SER A 320 14.10 4.21 1.39
CA SER A 320 14.48 4.08 -0.01
C SER A 320 15.72 4.93 -0.31
N ARG A 321 16.28 4.75 -1.49
CA ARG A 321 17.37 5.60 -1.99
C ARG A 321 16.89 6.95 -2.53
N GLY A 322 15.61 7.28 -2.32
CA GLY A 322 14.96 8.48 -2.87
C GLY A 322 14.42 8.26 -4.29
N TYR A 323 14.27 9.38 -4.99
CA TYR A 323 13.70 9.40 -6.35
C TYR A 323 14.78 9.30 -7.42
N LEU A 324 14.51 8.48 -8.44
CA LEU A 324 15.42 8.24 -9.58
C LEU A 324 15.65 9.53 -10.37
N ASP A 325 16.93 9.96 -10.47
CA ASP A 325 17.37 11.09 -11.28
C ASP A 325 16.50 12.35 -11.14
N ASP A 326 15.99 12.62 -9.93
CA ASP A 326 15.13 13.76 -9.62
C ASP A 326 15.71 14.60 -8.47
N PRO A 327 16.74 15.42 -8.72
CA PRO A 327 17.39 16.19 -7.68
C PRO A 327 16.46 17.22 -7.03
N ALA A 328 15.49 17.76 -7.77
CA ALA A 328 14.54 18.71 -7.20
C ALA A 328 13.59 18.04 -6.21
N ALA A 329 13.00 16.88 -6.57
CA ALA A 329 12.15 16.13 -5.67
C ALA A 329 12.93 15.56 -4.47
N ASN A 330 14.20 15.16 -4.67
CA ASN A 330 15.05 14.70 -3.58
C ASN A 330 15.45 15.86 -2.63
N ALA A 331 15.64 17.06 -3.12
CA ALA A 331 15.87 18.24 -2.27
C ALA A 331 14.65 18.61 -1.40
N GLU A 332 13.43 18.28 -1.85
CA GLU A 332 12.22 18.40 -1.03
C GLU A 332 12.05 17.23 -0.05
N LEU A 333 12.50 16.02 -0.45
CA LEU A 333 12.38 14.80 0.34
C LEU A 333 13.36 14.76 1.51
N PHE A 334 14.58 15.30 1.33
CA PHE A 334 15.64 15.24 2.33
C PHE A 334 15.98 16.64 2.87
N THR A 335 16.22 16.72 4.17
CA THR A 335 16.87 17.90 4.77
C THR A 335 18.36 17.94 4.44
N ASP A 336 19.01 19.10 4.61
CA ASP A 336 20.46 19.26 4.36
C ASP A 336 21.33 18.32 5.22
N ASP A 337 20.86 17.93 6.42
CA ASP A 337 21.50 16.99 7.32
C ASP A 337 21.01 15.53 7.13
N GLY A 338 20.29 15.25 6.05
CA GLY A 338 19.96 13.91 5.56
C GLY A 338 18.80 13.21 6.25
N TRP A 339 17.84 13.93 6.83
CA TRP A 339 16.58 13.37 7.29
C TRP A 339 15.59 13.30 6.12
N MET A 340 14.97 12.13 5.91
CA MET A 340 13.89 11.98 4.95
C MET A 340 12.56 12.43 5.57
N LEU A 341 11.89 13.39 4.93
CA LEU A 341 10.63 13.97 5.40
C LEU A 341 9.43 13.18 4.86
N THR A 342 8.38 13.03 5.69
CA THR A 342 7.18 12.26 5.28
C THR A 342 6.14 13.07 4.52
N GLY A 343 6.10 14.38 4.74
CA GLY A 343 5.02 15.24 4.26
C GLY A 343 3.72 15.13 5.07
N ASP A 344 3.71 14.33 6.14
CA ASP A 344 2.59 14.22 7.08
C ASP A 344 2.84 15.08 8.32
N ILE A 345 1.78 15.34 9.08
CA ILE A 345 1.85 15.95 10.42
C ILE A 345 1.39 14.89 11.42
N VAL A 346 2.18 14.70 12.48
CA VAL A 346 1.90 13.67 13.50
C VAL A 346 2.08 14.22 14.91
N GLU A 347 1.50 13.52 15.87
CA GLU A 347 1.78 13.63 17.30
C GLU A 347 2.39 12.30 17.77
N ILE A 348 3.33 12.38 18.72
CA ILE A 348 3.93 11.22 19.39
C ILE A 348 3.73 11.43 20.87
N ASP A 349 3.04 10.50 21.52
CA ASP A 349 2.78 10.57 22.96
C ASP A 349 3.98 10.16 23.82
N GLY A 350 3.81 10.23 25.15
CA GLY A 350 4.87 9.91 26.11
C GLY A 350 5.31 8.44 26.11
N ASP A 351 4.48 7.53 25.58
CA ASP A 351 4.75 6.11 25.45
C ASP A 351 5.29 5.74 24.06
N GLY A 352 5.46 6.73 23.17
CA GLY A 352 6.02 6.58 21.83
C GLY A 352 5.02 6.15 20.76
N TYR A 353 3.71 6.21 21.03
CA TYR A 353 2.69 5.95 20.02
C TYR A 353 2.48 7.18 19.14
N LEU A 354 2.45 6.95 17.83
CA LEU A 354 2.29 7.95 16.80
C LEU A 354 0.83 8.02 16.35
N THR A 355 0.29 9.24 16.27
CA THR A 355 -1.01 9.53 15.68
C THR A 355 -0.84 10.46 14.48
N VAL A 356 -1.35 10.06 13.32
CA VAL A 356 -1.32 10.89 12.11
C VAL A 356 -2.45 11.89 12.17
N ILE A 357 -2.12 13.18 12.17
CA ILE A 357 -3.07 14.29 12.18
C ILE A 357 -3.56 14.61 10.77
N GLY A 358 -2.68 14.43 9.76
CA GLY A 358 -3.01 14.63 8.36
C GLY A 358 -1.77 14.83 7.50
N ARG A 359 -1.98 15.09 6.21
CA ARG A 359 -0.92 15.52 5.31
C ARG A 359 -0.80 17.03 5.27
N ALA A 360 0.41 17.54 5.27
CA ALA A 360 0.66 18.98 5.11
C ALA A 360 -0.01 19.56 3.85
N SER A 361 -0.06 18.79 2.76
CA SER A 361 -0.73 19.15 1.49
C SER A 361 -2.25 18.99 1.48
N ASP A 362 -2.84 18.32 2.47
CA ASP A 362 -4.26 17.98 2.52
C ASP A 362 -5.02 18.78 3.59
N PHE A 363 -4.35 19.74 4.24
CA PHE A 363 -5.05 20.70 5.06
C PHE A 363 -5.90 21.63 4.18
N ILE A 364 -7.12 21.84 4.60
CA ILE A 364 -8.06 22.77 3.99
C ILE A 364 -7.87 24.12 4.71
N ILE A 365 -7.41 25.14 3.98
CA ILE A 365 -7.04 26.44 4.57
C ILE A 365 -8.26 27.34 4.63
N ARG A 366 -9.09 27.15 5.65
CA ARG A 366 -10.34 27.87 5.82
C ARG A 366 -10.19 29.12 6.67
N GLY A 367 -10.20 30.28 6.02
CA GLY A 367 -10.10 31.57 6.73
C GLY A 367 -8.81 31.70 7.55
N GLY A 368 -7.70 31.16 7.09
CA GLY A 368 -6.41 31.16 7.78
C GLY A 368 -6.24 30.06 8.84
N LYS A 369 -7.22 29.16 9.00
CA LYS A 369 -7.12 27.96 9.86
C LYS A 369 -6.90 26.71 9.02
N ASN A 370 -6.00 25.86 9.48
CA ASN A 370 -5.73 24.55 8.88
C ASN A 370 -6.73 23.52 9.41
N VAL A 371 -7.66 23.06 8.57
CA VAL A 371 -8.61 21.99 8.85
C VAL A 371 -8.06 20.69 8.27
N SER A 372 -7.85 19.68 9.11
CA SER A 372 -7.38 18.38 8.65
C SER A 372 -8.46 17.64 7.88
N ALA A 373 -8.22 17.31 6.60
CA ALA A 373 -9.13 16.48 5.81
C ALA A 373 -9.33 15.10 6.45
N ALA A 374 -8.28 14.50 7.04
CA ALA A 374 -8.38 13.22 7.73
C ALA A 374 -9.31 13.29 8.96
N GLN A 375 -9.27 14.38 9.71
CA GLN A 375 -10.20 14.59 10.83
C GLN A 375 -11.64 14.71 10.34
N VAL A 376 -11.89 15.48 9.27
CA VAL A 376 -13.22 15.58 8.66
C VAL A 376 -13.71 14.20 8.21
N GLU A 377 -12.87 13.43 7.53
CA GLU A 377 -13.19 12.07 7.07
C GLU A 377 -13.52 11.14 8.25
N HIS A 378 -12.76 11.23 9.33
CA HIS A 378 -13.04 10.46 10.55
C HIS A 378 -14.43 10.79 11.10
N GLU A 379 -14.75 12.05 11.29
CA GLU A 379 -16.01 12.47 11.89
C GLU A 379 -17.23 12.18 10.99
N VAL A 380 -17.12 12.51 9.69
CA VAL A 380 -18.18 12.20 8.71
C VAL A 380 -18.39 10.69 8.55
N GLY A 381 -17.33 9.90 8.59
CA GLY A 381 -17.36 8.43 8.51
C GLY A 381 -18.09 7.77 9.69
N THR A 382 -18.34 8.50 10.79
CA THR A 382 -19.16 8.00 11.92
C THR A 382 -20.65 7.98 11.63
N HIS A 383 -21.12 8.69 10.57
CA HIS A 383 -22.53 8.73 10.23
C HIS A 383 -23.02 7.35 9.77
N PRO A 384 -24.18 6.85 10.28
CA PRO A 384 -24.67 5.51 9.96
C PRO A 384 -24.85 5.22 8.47
N ALA A 385 -25.26 6.22 7.69
CA ALA A 385 -25.47 6.09 6.25
C ALA A 385 -24.17 6.08 5.43
N VAL A 386 -23.02 6.50 5.99
CA VAL A 386 -21.76 6.65 5.23
C VAL A 386 -20.97 5.35 5.21
N ALA A 387 -20.69 4.84 4.00
CA ALA A 387 -19.79 3.71 3.75
C ALA A 387 -18.34 4.18 3.58
N LEU A 388 -18.12 5.16 2.68
CA LEU A 388 -16.81 5.75 2.41
C LEU A 388 -16.94 7.27 2.38
N VAL A 389 -15.84 7.96 2.73
CA VAL A 389 -15.77 9.43 2.68
C VAL A 389 -14.38 9.88 2.22
N ALA A 390 -14.35 10.99 1.50
CA ALA A 390 -13.13 11.73 1.19
C ALA A 390 -13.41 13.23 1.35
N ALA A 391 -12.56 13.93 2.09
CA ALA A 391 -12.65 15.37 2.29
C ALA A 391 -11.59 16.10 1.46
N VAL A 392 -12.00 17.17 0.80
CA VAL A 392 -11.15 18.04 -0.03
C VAL A 392 -11.49 19.50 0.17
N ALA A 393 -10.54 20.37 -0.17
CA ALA A 393 -10.76 21.79 -0.25
C ALA A 393 -11.71 22.13 -1.42
N ALA A 394 -12.68 22.99 -1.17
CA ALA A 394 -13.54 23.62 -2.15
C ALA A 394 -13.21 25.13 -2.20
N PRO A 395 -13.01 25.76 -3.38
CA PRO A 395 -12.67 27.17 -3.44
C PRO A 395 -13.82 28.06 -2.90
N ASP A 396 -13.46 29.11 -2.17
CA ASP A 396 -14.41 30.08 -1.62
C ASP A 396 -13.81 31.50 -1.64
N GLU A 397 -14.57 32.48 -2.15
CA GLU A 397 -14.08 33.85 -2.30
C GLU A 397 -13.80 34.57 -0.96
N LEU A 398 -14.50 34.18 0.12
CA LEU A 398 -14.38 34.85 1.42
C LEU A 398 -13.36 34.17 2.33
N PHE A 399 -13.37 32.83 2.37
CA PHE A 399 -12.52 32.05 3.28
C PHE A 399 -11.28 31.45 2.61
N GLY A 400 -11.11 31.66 1.29
CA GLY A 400 -10.10 30.98 0.49
C GLY A 400 -10.53 29.57 0.13
N GLU A 401 -10.77 28.74 1.16
CA GLU A 401 -11.24 27.38 0.99
C GLU A 401 -12.36 27.05 2.00
N ARG A 402 -13.21 26.09 1.62
CA ARG A 402 -14.21 25.44 2.47
C ARG A 402 -14.07 23.94 2.43
N VAL A 403 -14.64 23.26 3.40
CA VAL A 403 -14.61 21.79 3.51
C VAL A 403 -15.70 21.21 2.63
N CYS A 404 -15.30 20.35 1.68
CA CYS A 404 -16.20 19.51 0.89
C CYS A 404 -16.00 18.04 1.25
N ALA A 405 -17.08 17.34 1.64
CA ALA A 405 -17.10 15.90 1.85
C ALA A 405 -17.77 15.20 0.67
N TYR A 406 -17.05 14.29 0.02
CA TYR A 406 -17.59 13.32 -0.91
C TYR A 406 -17.90 12.04 -0.15
N VAL A 407 -19.12 11.50 -0.28
CA VAL A 407 -19.55 10.31 0.46
C VAL A 407 -20.13 9.27 -0.47
N VAL A 408 -19.82 7.99 -0.19
CA VAL A 408 -20.52 6.84 -0.73
C VAL A 408 -21.46 6.32 0.36
N LEU A 409 -22.72 6.12 0.02
CA LEU A 409 -23.71 5.66 0.99
C LEU A 409 -23.70 4.12 1.13
N ARG A 410 -24.12 3.65 2.29
CA ARG A 410 -24.33 2.22 2.53
C ARG A 410 -25.58 1.72 1.81
N PRO A 411 -25.63 0.44 1.48
CA PRO A 411 -26.85 -0.20 0.96
C PRO A 411 -28.06 0.08 1.89
N GLY A 412 -29.17 0.50 1.28
CA GLY A 412 -30.39 0.84 2.00
C GLY A 412 -30.53 2.32 2.41
N HIS A 413 -29.56 3.15 2.02
CA HIS A 413 -29.65 4.61 2.13
C HIS A 413 -29.56 5.21 0.72
N ASP A 414 -30.55 5.99 0.32
CA ASP A 414 -30.64 6.56 -1.02
C ASP A 414 -30.17 8.01 -1.11
N ASP A 415 -30.10 8.70 0.05
CA ASP A 415 -29.66 10.10 0.13
C ASP A 415 -29.08 10.43 1.52
N LEU A 416 -28.31 11.51 1.59
CA LEU A 416 -27.82 12.14 2.82
C LEU A 416 -27.71 13.64 2.55
N THR A 417 -28.42 14.43 3.34
CA THR A 417 -28.35 15.87 3.25
C THR A 417 -27.26 16.45 4.15
N LEU A 418 -26.77 17.65 3.80
CA LEU A 418 -25.81 18.39 4.64
C LEU A 418 -26.41 18.72 6.02
N GLY A 419 -27.74 18.92 6.10
CA GLY A 419 -28.44 19.16 7.38
C GLY A 419 -28.37 17.94 8.30
N GLU A 420 -28.73 16.76 7.81
CA GLU A 420 -28.67 15.50 8.58
C GLU A 420 -27.26 15.20 9.05
N LEU A 421 -26.26 15.40 8.18
CA LEU A 421 -24.86 15.25 8.56
C LEU A 421 -24.45 16.24 9.65
N SER A 422 -24.86 17.51 9.51
CA SER A 422 -24.57 18.56 10.52
C SER A 422 -25.21 18.26 11.87
N ASP A 423 -26.45 17.77 11.88
CA ASP A 423 -27.15 17.37 13.11
C ASP A 423 -26.43 16.21 13.80
N HIS A 424 -26.01 15.19 13.03
CA HIS A 424 -25.21 14.07 13.55
C HIS A 424 -23.88 14.53 14.16
N LEU A 425 -23.14 15.42 13.49
CA LEU A 425 -21.88 15.98 14.02
C LEU A 425 -22.12 16.82 15.27
N ALA A 426 -23.23 17.56 15.34
CA ALA A 426 -23.62 18.34 16.53
C ALA A 426 -23.93 17.45 17.73
N GLU A 427 -24.71 16.37 17.53
CA GLU A 427 -25.04 15.40 18.58
C GLU A 427 -23.78 14.72 19.16
N ARG A 428 -22.75 14.55 18.37
CA ARG A 428 -21.46 14.01 18.79
C ARG A 428 -20.52 15.04 19.43
N GLY A 429 -20.92 16.32 19.45
CA GLY A 429 -20.09 17.39 19.99
C GLY A 429 -18.88 17.76 19.14
N VAL A 430 -18.90 17.42 17.86
CA VAL A 430 -17.81 17.73 16.90
C VAL A 430 -17.73 19.24 16.69
N SER A 431 -16.51 19.79 16.73
CA SER A 431 -16.27 21.21 16.49
C SER A 431 -16.81 21.64 15.12
N LYS A 432 -17.54 22.77 15.08
CA LYS A 432 -18.02 23.34 13.81
C LYS A 432 -16.90 23.74 12.85
N GLU A 433 -15.69 23.83 13.32
CA GLU A 433 -14.52 24.14 12.51
C GLU A 433 -14.18 23.03 11.51
N THR A 434 -14.57 21.78 11.80
CA THR A 434 -14.34 20.61 10.94
C THR A 434 -15.57 20.17 10.15
N TRP A 435 -16.69 20.89 10.29
CA TRP A 435 -17.90 20.52 9.57
C TRP A 435 -17.79 20.83 8.09
N PRO A 436 -18.22 19.91 7.20
CA PRO A 436 -18.34 20.18 5.78
C PRO A 436 -19.36 21.30 5.50
N GLU A 437 -19.01 22.18 4.56
CA GLU A 437 -19.95 23.15 3.97
C GLU A 437 -20.53 22.66 2.65
N HIS A 438 -19.85 21.69 2.03
CA HIS A 438 -20.33 21.02 0.82
C HIS A 438 -20.39 19.51 1.08
N LEU A 439 -21.47 18.88 0.63
CA LEU A 439 -21.65 17.44 0.66
C LEU A 439 -22.02 16.95 -0.74
N VAL A 440 -21.27 15.98 -1.25
CA VAL A 440 -21.50 15.37 -2.55
C VAL A 440 -21.65 13.86 -2.38
N VAL A 441 -22.84 13.34 -2.66
CA VAL A 441 -23.07 11.89 -2.69
C VAL A 441 -22.65 11.35 -4.04
N VAL A 442 -21.85 10.29 -4.05
CA VAL A 442 -21.33 9.63 -5.26
C VAL A 442 -21.49 8.10 -5.15
N ASP A 443 -21.54 7.42 -6.28
CA ASP A 443 -21.65 5.96 -6.33
C ASP A 443 -20.34 5.27 -5.91
N ASP A 444 -19.18 5.86 -6.25
CA ASP A 444 -17.85 5.41 -5.82
C ASP A 444 -16.87 6.60 -5.80
N LEU A 445 -15.78 6.46 -5.05
CA LEU A 445 -14.70 7.44 -5.01
C LEU A 445 -13.65 7.12 -6.08
N PRO A 446 -13.15 8.14 -6.82
CA PRO A 446 -12.09 7.92 -7.81
C PRO A 446 -10.82 7.41 -7.13
N ARG A 447 -10.09 6.53 -7.83
CA ARG A 447 -8.89 5.87 -7.29
C ARG A 447 -7.69 6.06 -8.17
N ALA A 448 -6.56 6.37 -7.55
CA ALA A 448 -5.25 6.32 -8.19
C ALA A 448 -4.84 4.87 -8.52
N SER A 449 -3.81 4.69 -9.34
CA SER A 449 -3.29 3.38 -9.76
C SER A 449 -2.92 2.46 -8.58
N GLY A 450 -2.51 3.04 -7.44
CA GLY A 450 -2.25 2.34 -6.17
C GLY A 450 -3.49 1.98 -5.34
N GLY A 451 -4.71 2.24 -5.83
CA GLY A 451 -5.97 1.92 -5.15
C GLY A 451 -6.45 2.94 -4.12
N LYS A 452 -5.65 3.94 -3.77
CA LYS A 452 -6.01 5.05 -2.88
C LYS A 452 -6.96 6.03 -3.56
N VAL A 453 -7.76 6.76 -2.77
CA VAL A 453 -8.65 7.81 -3.28
C VAL A 453 -7.85 8.90 -4.00
N ALA A 454 -8.24 9.23 -5.23
CA ALA A 454 -7.62 10.27 -6.06
C ALA A 454 -8.21 11.65 -5.69
N LYS A 455 -7.79 12.22 -4.54
CA LYS A 455 -8.29 13.52 -4.03
C LYS A 455 -8.10 14.67 -5.02
N GLY A 456 -7.09 14.61 -5.90
CA GLY A 456 -6.89 15.59 -6.96
C GLY A 456 -8.07 15.67 -7.93
N GLU A 457 -8.66 14.51 -8.28
CA GLU A 457 -9.85 14.47 -9.15
C GLU A 457 -11.09 15.05 -8.45
N LEU A 458 -11.24 14.80 -7.13
CA LEU A 458 -12.33 15.35 -6.33
C LEU A 458 -12.21 16.88 -6.20
N ARG A 459 -10.98 17.43 -6.03
CA ARG A 459 -10.75 18.88 -6.04
C ARG A 459 -11.14 19.48 -7.38
N ALA A 460 -10.68 18.90 -8.49
CA ALA A 460 -11.06 19.36 -9.82
C ALA A 460 -12.58 19.23 -10.10
N ASP A 461 -13.25 18.24 -9.51
CA ASP A 461 -14.70 18.09 -9.64
C ASP A 461 -15.45 19.17 -8.86
N ILE A 462 -15.10 19.43 -7.60
CA ILE A 462 -15.77 20.46 -6.80
C ILE A 462 -15.55 21.86 -7.38
N GLU A 463 -14.36 22.16 -7.92
CA GLU A 463 -14.09 23.40 -8.63
C GLU A 463 -15.03 23.59 -9.81
N ARG A 464 -15.24 22.54 -10.62
CA ARG A 464 -16.20 22.58 -11.74
C ARG A 464 -17.65 22.77 -11.30
N ARG A 465 -18.06 22.12 -10.20
CA ARG A 465 -19.42 22.23 -9.65
C ARG A 465 -19.73 23.62 -9.09
N LEU A 466 -18.72 24.30 -8.56
CA LEU A 466 -18.83 25.64 -7.98
C LEU A 466 -18.52 26.76 -9.00
N ALA A 467 -18.01 26.41 -10.18
CA ALA A 467 -17.80 27.37 -11.25
C ALA A 467 -19.14 28.00 -11.66
N PRO A 468 -19.18 29.35 -11.89
CA PRO A 468 -20.40 30.09 -12.20
C PRO A 468 -21.02 29.70 -13.54
#